data_3db426bbcbe5c01789b561b6a3feb54b
#
_entry.id   3db426bbcbe5c01789b561b6a3feb54b
#
_cell.length_a   1.000
_cell.length_b   1.000
_cell.length_c   1.000
_cell.angle_alpha   90.00
_cell.angle_beta   90.00
_cell.angle_gamma   90.00
#
_symmetry.space_group_name_H-M   'P 1'
#
loop_
_entity.id
_entity.type
_entity.pdbx_description
1 polymer ?
#
loop_
_entity_poly.entity_id
_entity_poly.type
_entity_poly.pdbx_seq_one_letter_code
_entity_poly.pdbx_strand_id
1 'polypeptide(L)'
;MGLREKNVLALLHERTEKYSDKVALGMKTKYGWKEFTYSGIGLLSRKIAHYLISELNVQKGDRLAIISESKPEYGACVFASVISGMITVPLDVKLTKYELKSILSDCEPSVIMVSAAHYAMAKFLQEEIPSVKAVILMDEPSCEIYDKSVYQLP
;
A
#
# COMPACT_ATOMS: atom_id res chain seq x y z
N MET A 1 15.95 14.22 -24.90
CA MET A 1 14.69 13.44 -24.98
C MET A 1 13.76 14.00 -23.90
N GLY A 2 12.91 14.96 -24.27
CA GLY A 2 12.11 15.72 -23.32
C GLY A 2 11.06 14.82 -22.63
N LEU A 3 10.95 14.95 -21.32
CA LEU A 3 9.81 14.46 -20.54
C LEU A 3 8.56 15.24 -20.98
N ARG A 4 7.92 14.81 -22.06
CA ARG A 4 6.56 15.27 -22.36
C ARG A 4 5.67 14.75 -21.25
N GLU A 5 5.12 15.67 -20.46
CA GLU A 5 3.96 15.54 -19.53
C GLU A 5 3.42 14.11 -19.26
N LYS A 6 4.31 13.18 -18.95
CA LYS A 6 3.90 11.83 -18.57
C LYS A 6 3.58 11.84 -17.08
N ASN A 7 2.35 11.58 -16.75
CA ASN A 7 1.98 11.31 -15.35
C ASN A 7 2.61 9.99 -14.86
N VAL A 8 2.58 9.77 -13.55
CA VAL A 8 3.17 8.58 -12.91
C VAL A 8 2.59 7.27 -13.48
N LEU A 9 1.30 7.25 -13.83
CA LEU A 9 0.64 6.06 -14.41
C LEU A 9 1.19 5.72 -15.79
N ALA A 10 1.34 6.71 -16.67
CA ALA A 10 1.91 6.50 -17.99
C ALA A 10 3.37 6.02 -17.90
N LEU A 11 4.13 6.56 -16.94
CA LEU A 11 5.50 6.14 -16.69
C LEU A 11 5.56 4.69 -16.16
N LEU A 12 4.70 4.33 -15.20
CA LEU A 12 4.61 2.97 -14.66
C LEU A 12 4.31 1.97 -15.80
N HIS A 13 3.29 2.25 -16.62
CA HIS A 13 2.90 1.40 -17.74
C HIS A 13 4.04 1.20 -18.73
N GLU A 14 4.65 2.30 -19.19
CA GLU A 14 5.80 2.22 -20.11
C GLU A 14 6.96 1.39 -19.54
N ARG A 15 7.26 1.54 -18.25
CA ARG A 15 8.38 0.83 -17.61
C ARG A 15 8.07 -0.63 -17.36
N THR A 16 6.84 -0.96 -16.98
CA THR A 16 6.42 -2.36 -16.83
C THR A 16 6.44 -3.14 -18.15
N GLU A 17 6.14 -2.50 -19.28
CA GLU A 17 6.29 -3.12 -20.60
C GLU A 17 7.76 -3.21 -21.06
N LYS A 18 8.46 -2.07 -21.00
CA LYS A 18 9.83 -1.99 -21.53
C LYS A 18 10.85 -2.84 -20.77
N TYR A 19 10.69 -3.01 -19.47
CA TYR A 19 11.62 -3.70 -18.57
C TYR A 19 11.00 -4.89 -17.85
N SER A 20 9.94 -5.45 -18.42
CA SER A 20 9.09 -6.51 -17.86
C SER A 20 9.80 -7.45 -16.88
N ASP A 21 10.87 -8.11 -17.34
CA ASP A 21 11.55 -9.19 -16.61
C ASP A 21 12.72 -8.70 -15.74
N LYS A 22 13.02 -7.39 -15.77
CA LYS A 22 14.07 -6.84 -14.90
C LYS A 22 13.55 -6.66 -13.49
N VAL A 23 14.45 -6.87 -12.52
CA VAL A 23 14.15 -6.56 -11.10
C VAL A 23 13.93 -5.06 -10.96
N ALA A 24 12.77 -4.70 -10.42
CA ALA A 24 12.40 -3.32 -10.12
C ALA A 24 12.66 -2.98 -8.65
N LEU A 25 12.30 -3.88 -7.75
CA LEU A 25 12.45 -3.72 -6.29
C LEU A 25 12.97 -5.02 -5.70
N GLY A 26 13.90 -4.90 -4.74
CA GLY A 26 14.45 -6.04 -4.05
C GLY A 26 14.73 -5.73 -2.58
N MET A 27 14.56 -6.74 -1.72
CA MET A 27 14.85 -6.66 -0.30
C MET A 27 15.63 -7.90 0.14
N LYS A 28 16.71 -7.67 0.89
CA LYS A 28 17.45 -8.78 1.49
C LYS A 28 16.69 -9.33 2.70
N THR A 29 16.45 -10.62 2.70
CA THR A 29 15.83 -11.36 3.81
C THR A 29 16.82 -12.34 4.42
N LYS A 30 16.46 -12.99 5.51
CA LYS A 30 17.28 -14.09 6.10
C LYS A 30 17.37 -15.32 5.18
N TYR A 31 16.48 -15.46 4.21
CA TYR A 31 16.46 -16.59 3.27
C TYR A 31 17.02 -16.25 1.89
N GLY A 32 17.51 -15.03 1.66
CA GLY A 32 18.00 -14.55 0.38
C GLY A 32 17.34 -13.25 -0.05
N TRP A 33 17.33 -12.97 -1.35
CA TRP A 33 16.67 -11.80 -1.91
C TRP A 33 15.20 -12.09 -2.23
N LYS A 34 14.31 -11.21 -1.78
CA LYS A 34 12.92 -11.13 -2.25
C LYS A 34 12.87 -10.05 -3.31
N GLU A 35 12.61 -10.44 -4.54
CA GLU A 35 12.68 -9.57 -5.71
C GLU A 35 11.33 -9.51 -6.43
N PHE A 36 10.99 -8.33 -6.92
CA PHE A 36 9.85 -8.11 -7.81
C PHE A 36 10.33 -7.50 -9.11
N THR A 37 9.91 -8.07 -10.22
CA THR A 37 10.16 -7.51 -11.54
C THR A 37 9.27 -6.29 -11.79
N TYR A 38 9.58 -5.52 -12.84
CA TYR A 38 8.71 -4.41 -13.26
C TYR A 38 7.29 -4.88 -13.58
N SER A 39 7.15 -5.99 -14.33
CA SER A 39 5.84 -6.59 -14.61
C SER A 39 5.13 -7.07 -13.34
N GLY A 40 5.87 -7.67 -12.40
CA GLY A 40 5.34 -8.15 -11.10
C GLY A 40 4.77 -7.01 -10.26
N ILE A 41 5.53 -5.91 -10.09
CA ILE A 41 5.04 -4.71 -9.38
C ILE A 41 3.82 -4.11 -10.09
N GLY A 42 3.87 -3.99 -11.42
CA GLY A 42 2.75 -3.47 -12.19
C GLY A 42 1.48 -4.31 -12.07
N LEU A 43 1.62 -5.65 -12.07
CA LEU A 43 0.50 -6.56 -11.87
C LEU A 43 -0.08 -6.44 -10.45
N LEU A 44 0.77 -6.50 -9.43
CA LEU A 44 0.36 -6.38 -8.04
C LEU A 44 -0.35 -5.05 -7.77
N SER A 45 0.21 -3.94 -8.27
CA SER A 45 -0.40 -2.62 -8.12
C SER A 45 -1.80 -2.55 -8.74
N ARG A 46 -1.99 -3.15 -9.93
CA ARG A 46 -3.33 -3.20 -10.57
C ARG A 46 -4.31 -4.08 -9.82
N LYS A 47 -3.87 -5.22 -9.28
CA LYS A 47 -4.73 -6.09 -8.46
C LYS A 47 -5.21 -5.37 -7.20
N ILE A 48 -4.29 -4.70 -6.49
CA ILE A 48 -4.62 -3.90 -5.31
C ILE A 48 -5.60 -2.78 -5.67
N ALA A 49 -5.32 -2.02 -6.73
CA ALA A 49 -6.19 -0.94 -7.17
C ALA A 49 -7.59 -1.44 -7.56
N HIS A 50 -7.66 -2.57 -8.26
CA HIS A 50 -8.94 -3.21 -8.58
C HIS A 50 -9.72 -3.54 -7.31
N TYR A 51 -9.07 -4.17 -6.32
CA TYR A 51 -9.69 -4.50 -5.04
C TYR A 51 -10.21 -3.24 -4.31
N LEU A 52 -9.39 -2.18 -4.23
CA LEU A 52 -9.77 -0.92 -3.61
C LEU A 52 -11.02 -0.31 -4.27
N ILE A 53 -11.10 -0.35 -5.60
CA ILE A 53 -12.22 0.22 -6.36
C ILE A 53 -13.45 -0.66 -6.27
N SER A 54 -13.31 -1.98 -6.53
CA SER A 54 -14.45 -2.89 -6.73
C SER A 54 -15.05 -3.38 -5.41
N GLU A 55 -14.21 -3.70 -4.42
CA GLU A 55 -14.67 -4.29 -3.16
C GLU A 55 -14.86 -3.23 -2.06
N LEU A 56 -13.95 -2.24 -1.98
CA LEU A 56 -14.02 -1.21 -0.95
C LEU A 56 -14.70 0.08 -1.43
N ASN A 57 -15.06 0.15 -2.72
CA ASN A 57 -15.75 1.30 -3.32
C ASN A 57 -15.10 2.64 -3.01
N VAL A 58 -13.76 2.68 -3.06
CA VAL A 58 -13.00 3.92 -2.84
C VAL A 58 -13.26 4.89 -3.98
N GLN A 59 -13.26 6.18 -3.66
CA GLN A 59 -13.50 7.24 -4.61
C GLN A 59 -12.20 8.00 -4.91
N LYS A 60 -12.15 8.63 -6.08
CA LYS A 60 -11.05 9.54 -6.41
C LYS A 60 -10.95 10.66 -5.37
N GLY A 61 -9.75 10.83 -4.81
CA GLY A 61 -9.48 11.80 -3.76
C GLY A 61 -9.59 11.23 -2.33
N ASP A 62 -10.06 9.99 -2.17
CA ASP A 62 -9.96 9.29 -0.88
C ASP A 62 -8.50 9.15 -0.47
N ARG A 63 -8.22 9.13 0.83
CA ARG A 63 -6.86 8.97 1.36
C ARG A 63 -6.60 7.51 1.72
N LEU A 64 -5.42 7.05 1.32
CA LEU A 64 -4.88 5.74 1.67
C LEU A 64 -3.65 5.93 2.54
N ALA A 65 -3.75 5.59 3.82
CA ALA A 65 -2.63 5.61 4.75
C ALA A 65 -1.77 4.35 4.60
N ILE A 66 -0.44 4.51 4.69
CA ILE A 66 0.50 3.38 4.67
C ILE A 66 1.36 3.43 5.91
N ILE A 67 1.29 2.36 6.73
CA ILE A 67 2.09 2.17 7.95
C ILE A 67 2.94 0.93 7.77
N SER A 68 4.16 1.10 7.31
CA SER A 68 5.09 -0.01 7.04
C SER A 68 6.53 0.48 6.96
N GLU A 69 7.44 -0.39 7.35
CA GLU A 69 8.85 -0.30 7.00
C GLU A 69 9.04 -0.44 5.48
N SER A 70 10.21 -0.02 4.99
CA SER A 70 10.54 -0.11 3.55
C SER A 70 10.60 -1.56 3.09
N LYS A 71 9.71 -1.92 2.17
CA LYS A 71 9.66 -3.25 1.52
C LYS A 71 9.08 -3.12 0.10
N PRO A 72 9.27 -4.10 -0.78
CA PRO A 72 8.80 -4.03 -2.16
C PRO A 72 7.30 -3.82 -2.29
N GLU A 73 6.50 -4.42 -1.41
CA GLU A 73 5.05 -4.29 -1.37
C GLU A 73 4.60 -2.84 -1.13
N TYR A 74 5.39 -2.07 -0.37
CA TYR A 74 5.12 -0.64 -0.16
C TYR A 74 5.04 0.12 -1.50
N GLY A 75 5.98 -0.16 -2.40
CA GLY A 75 5.96 0.43 -3.75
C GLY A 75 4.71 0.07 -4.54
N ALA A 76 4.26 -1.20 -4.45
CA ALA A 76 3.02 -1.63 -5.10
C ALA A 76 1.79 -0.91 -4.54
N CYS A 77 1.73 -0.69 -3.21
CA CYS A 77 0.64 0.04 -2.55
C CYS A 77 0.60 1.52 -2.98
N VAL A 78 1.76 2.18 -3.09
CA VAL A 78 1.84 3.56 -3.60
C VAL A 78 1.32 3.64 -5.03
N PHE A 79 1.75 2.75 -5.92
CA PHE A 79 1.26 2.74 -7.30
C PHE A 79 -0.24 2.38 -7.37
N ALA A 80 -0.72 1.46 -6.54
CA ALA A 80 -2.13 1.13 -6.47
C ALA A 80 -2.99 2.35 -6.07
N SER A 81 -2.52 3.13 -5.09
CA SER A 81 -3.21 4.37 -4.69
C SER A 81 -3.31 5.36 -5.86
N VAL A 82 -2.23 5.51 -6.63
CA VAL A 82 -2.24 6.39 -7.82
C VAL A 82 -3.17 5.85 -8.90
N ILE A 83 -3.18 4.53 -9.16
CA ILE A 83 -4.07 3.88 -10.13
C ILE A 83 -5.55 4.07 -9.75
N SER A 84 -5.88 3.93 -8.47
CA SER A 84 -7.25 4.11 -7.96
C SER A 84 -7.66 5.58 -7.78
N GLY A 85 -6.75 6.53 -8.04
CA GLY A 85 -7.02 7.97 -7.89
C GLY A 85 -7.06 8.44 -6.44
N MET A 86 -6.56 7.64 -5.51
CA MET A 86 -6.46 7.99 -4.10
C MET A 86 -5.24 8.87 -3.82
N ILE A 87 -5.25 9.53 -2.67
CA ILE A 87 -4.13 10.31 -2.14
C ILE A 87 -3.36 9.45 -1.15
N THR A 88 -2.08 9.18 -1.43
CA THR A 88 -1.23 8.40 -0.53
C THR A 88 -0.81 9.25 0.66
N VAL A 89 -0.98 8.72 1.87
CA VAL A 89 -0.53 9.30 3.14
C VAL A 89 0.52 8.36 3.76
N PRO A 90 1.80 8.54 3.44
CA PRO A 90 2.87 7.73 4.00
C PRO A 90 3.16 8.14 5.44
N LEU A 91 3.23 7.16 6.36
CA LEU A 91 3.44 7.39 7.79
C LEU A 91 4.71 6.72 8.28
N ASP A 92 5.44 7.41 9.14
CA ASP A 92 6.64 6.83 9.79
C ASP A 92 6.21 5.85 10.89
N VAL A 93 6.73 4.63 10.82
CA VAL A 93 6.48 3.56 11.81
C VAL A 93 7.05 3.86 13.21
N LYS A 94 7.90 4.90 13.33
CA LYS A 94 8.45 5.35 14.62
C LYS A 94 7.50 6.26 15.39
N LEU A 95 6.44 6.74 14.75
CA LEU A 95 5.44 7.57 15.42
C LEU A 95 4.66 6.76 16.46
N THR A 96 4.36 7.40 17.57
CA THR A 96 3.49 6.82 18.60
C THR A 96 2.05 6.71 18.09
N LYS A 97 1.25 5.85 18.73
CA LYS A 97 -0.16 5.68 18.39
C LYS A 97 -0.97 6.97 18.48
N TYR A 98 -0.60 7.89 19.38
CA TYR A 98 -1.30 9.17 19.55
C TYR A 98 -0.94 10.18 18.45
N GLU A 99 0.33 10.20 18.02
CA GLU A 99 0.76 11.02 16.88
C GLU A 99 0.11 10.52 15.58
N LEU A 100 0.12 9.20 15.35
CA LEU A 100 -0.57 8.60 14.20
C LEU A 100 -2.07 8.90 14.23
N LYS A 101 -2.73 8.78 15.38
CA LYS A 101 -4.14 9.12 15.53
C LYS A 101 -4.40 10.59 15.19
N SER A 102 -3.55 11.52 15.66
CA SER A 102 -3.69 12.94 15.35
C SER A 102 -3.60 13.22 13.86
N ILE A 103 -2.59 12.66 13.18
CA ILE A 103 -2.40 12.84 11.74
C ILE A 103 -3.57 12.23 10.95
N LEU A 104 -3.99 11.02 11.32
CA LEU A 104 -5.07 10.33 10.60
C LEU A 104 -6.44 10.93 10.87
N SER A 105 -6.66 11.54 12.05
CA SER A 105 -7.88 12.30 12.32
C SER A 105 -7.98 13.58 11.48
N ASP A 106 -6.83 14.18 11.12
CA ASP A 106 -6.80 15.36 10.25
C ASP A 106 -6.99 14.99 8.78
N CYS A 107 -6.33 13.95 8.29
CA CYS A 107 -6.40 13.56 6.89
C CYS A 107 -7.56 12.60 6.55
N GLU A 108 -8.25 12.03 7.54
CA GLU A 108 -9.43 11.16 7.39
C GLU A 108 -9.27 10.08 6.30
N PRO A 109 -8.32 9.12 6.44
CA PRO A 109 -8.13 8.10 5.43
C PRO A 109 -9.30 7.12 5.42
N SER A 110 -9.66 6.63 4.24
CA SER A 110 -10.66 5.58 4.08
C SER A 110 -10.08 4.16 4.24
N VAL A 111 -8.79 4.00 3.98
CA VAL A 111 -8.08 2.72 4.03
C VAL A 111 -6.72 2.89 4.69
N ILE A 112 -6.33 1.91 5.51
CA ILE A 112 -4.96 1.77 6.03
C ILE A 112 -4.34 0.51 5.42
N MET A 113 -3.22 0.66 4.73
CA MET A 113 -2.34 -0.45 4.37
C MET A 113 -1.22 -0.57 5.37
N VAL A 114 -0.98 -1.77 5.87
CA VAL A 114 -0.08 -1.99 7.00
C VAL A 114 0.75 -3.25 6.83
N SER A 115 2.02 -3.22 7.27
CA SER A 115 2.80 -4.45 7.42
C SER A 115 2.36 -5.25 8.64
N ALA A 116 2.57 -6.55 8.63
CA ALA A 116 2.18 -7.45 9.72
C ALA A 116 2.75 -7.00 11.09
N ALA A 117 3.96 -6.42 11.11
CA ALA A 117 4.60 -5.92 12.33
C ALA A 117 3.80 -4.78 13.01
N HIS A 118 3.01 -4.04 12.25
CA HIS A 118 2.26 -2.86 12.75
C HIS A 118 0.74 -3.09 12.74
N TYR A 119 0.28 -4.34 12.54
CA TYR A 119 -1.13 -4.66 12.42
C TYR A 119 -1.96 -4.25 13.64
N ALA A 120 -1.48 -4.55 14.86
CA ALA A 120 -2.17 -4.16 16.10
C ALA A 120 -2.36 -2.64 16.21
N MET A 121 -1.37 -1.86 15.74
CA MET A 121 -1.46 -0.40 15.67
C MET A 121 -2.55 0.03 14.69
N ALA A 122 -2.60 -0.55 13.50
CA ALA A 122 -3.60 -0.21 12.51
C ALA A 122 -5.03 -0.57 12.97
N LYS A 123 -5.20 -1.66 13.69
CA LYS A 123 -6.50 -2.03 14.29
C LYS A 123 -6.95 -1.03 15.35
N PHE A 124 -6.06 -0.61 16.24
CA PHE A 124 -6.35 0.47 17.19
C PHE A 124 -6.78 1.75 16.46
N LEU A 125 -6.07 2.14 15.41
CA LEU A 125 -6.41 3.34 14.63
C LEU A 125 -7.74 3.21 13.89
N GLN A 126 -8.09 2.02 13.41
CA GLN A 126 -9.41 1.75 12.80
C GLN A 126 -10.56 1.95 13.78
N GLU A 127 -10.39 1.52 15.03
CA GLU A 127 -11.38 1.70 16.09
C GLU A 127 -11.57 3.17 16.51
N GLU A 128 -10.48 3.95 16.46
CA GLU A 128 -10.44 5.33 16.92
C GLU A 128 -10.78 6.38 15.85
N ILE A 129 -10.75 5.98 14.55
CA ILE A 129 -10.90 6.90 13.41
C ILE A 129 -12.07 6.44 12.54
N PRO A 130 -13.24 7.08 12.64
CA PRO A 130 -14.46 6.64 11.96
C PRO A 130 -14.38 6.61 10.42
N SER A 131 -13.46 7.38 9.80
CA SER A 131 -13.27 7.38 8.35
C SER A 131 -12.64 6.09 7.82
N VAL A 132 -11.91 5.33 8.67
CA VAL A 132 -11.19 4.11 8.27
C VAL A 132 -12.16 2.94 8.09
N LYS A 133 -12.48 2.64 6.84
CA LYS A 133 -13.38 1.54 6.44
C LYS A 133 -12.68 0.18 6.48
N ALA A 134 -11.39 0.14 6.15
CA ALA A 134 -10.66 -1.12 6.02
C ALA A 134 -9.18 -0.98 6.43
N VAL A 135 -8.65 -2.07 7.00
CA VAL A 135 -7.22 -2.30 7.21
C VAL A 135 -6.78 -3.47 6.36
N ILE A 136 -5.75 -3.26 5.53
CA ILE A 136 -5.24 -4.27 4.58
C ILE A 136 -3.80 -4.61 4.94
N LEU A 137 -3.53 -5.91 5.12
CA LEU A 137 -2.17 -6.42 5.31
C LEU A 137 -1.42 -6.48 3.98
N MET A 138 -0.19 -5.96 3.98
CA MET A 138 0.67 -5.95 2.78
C MET A 138 1.53 -7.22 2.65
N ASP A 139 1.71 -7.97 3.72
CA ASP A 139 2.56 -9.15 3.80
C ASP A 139 1.94 -10.23 4.70
N GLU A 140 2.44 -11.46 4.58
CA GLU A 140 2.00 -12.55 5.43
C GLU A 140 2.46 -12.31 6.89
N PRO A 141 1.55 -12.43 7.86
CA PRO A 141 1.93 -12.34 9.27
C PRO A 141 2.79 -13.55 9.68
N SER A 142 3.71 -13.29 10.58
CA SER A 142 4.63 -14.31 11.11
C SER A 142 4.00 -15.26 12.16
N CYS A 143 2.71 -15.08 12.49
CA CYS A 143 1.98 -15.92 13.45
C CYS A 143 0.46 -15.95 13.16
N GLU A 144 -0.23 -16.97 13.66
CA GLU A 144 -1.64 -17.30 13.40
C GLU A 144 -2.69 -16.36 14.05
N ILE A 145 -2.43 -15.08 14.16
CA ILE A 145 -3.42 -14.12 14.68
C ILE A 145 -4.21 -13.55 13.51
N TYR A 146 -5.18 -14.32 13.01
CA TYR A 146 -6.11 -13.87 11.99
C TYR A 146 -7.50 -13.65 12.57
N ASP A 147 -7.93 -12.42 12.55
CA ASP A 147 -9.35 -12.11 12.48
C ASP A 147 -9.78 -12.21 11.00
N LYS A 148 -10.86 -12.94 10.72
CA LYS A 148 -11.40 -13.12 9.36
C LYS A 148 -11.85 -11.83 8.68
N SER A 149 -11.85 -10.70 9.40
CA SER A 149 -12.11 -9.36 8.86
C SER A 149 -10.89 -8.69 8.22
N VAL A 150 -9.74 -9.37 8.22
CA VAL A 150 -8.48 -8.84 7.67
C VAL A 150 -8.38 -9.23 6.20
N TYR A 151 -8.32 -8.21 5.36
CA TYR A 151 -8.02 -8.40 3.94
C TYR A 151 -6.51 -8.53 3.75
N GLN A 152 -6.07 -9.63 3.11
CA GLN A 152 -4.71 -9.76 2.60
C GLN A 152 -4.64 -9.27 1.16
N LEU A 153 -3.47 -8.74 0.77
CA LEU A 153 -3.22 -8.46 -0.63
C LEU A 153 -3.35 -9.73 -1.47
N PRO A 154 -4.02 -9.64 -2.62
CA PRO A 154 -4.23 -10.75 -3.54
C PRO A 154 -2.93 -11.25 -4.19
#